data_79d0790d9a6acbf1788b1485eabb8fdb
#
_entry.id   79d0790d9a6acbf1788b1485eabb8fdb
#
_cell.length_a   1.000
_cell.length_b   1.000
_cell.length_c   1.000
_cell.angle_alpha   90.00
_cell.angle_beta   90.00
_cell.angle_gamma   90.00
#
_symmetry.space_group_name_H-M   'P 1'
#
loop_
_entity.id
_entity.type
_entity.pdbx_description
1 polymer ?
#
loop_
_entity_poly.entity_id
_entity_poly.type
_entity_poly.pdbx_seq_one_letter_code
_entity_poly.pdbx_strand_id
1 'polypeptide(L)'
;EKYTTKALAEGLSQQMQPTQKLLLARAVKGSSQMLTILEENNIDVTNLAIYDVIGKKTENWKYLEDMDVITFFSASGAEAFVNALGKEHIADWENKRKKQKVRIAAIGHVTAKKLLEYGIQTECMPMLCDLSHMAEALEECYRIENQDE
;
A
#
# COMPACT_ATOMS: atom_id res chain seq x y z
N GLU A 1 11.95 13.86 1.22
CA GLU A 1 10.63 13.94 1.90
C GLU A 1 10.06 12.54 2.10
N LYS A 2 9.47 12.27 3.27
CA LYS A 2 8.84 10.97 3.57
C LYS A 2 7.32 11.14 3.57
N TYR A 3 6.66 10.56 2.60
CA TYR A 3 5.19 10.57 2.48
C TYR A 3 4.55 9.48 3.36
N THR A 4 4.66 9.61 4.68
CA THR A 4 4.09 8.67 5.64
C THR A 4 3.20 9.39 6.66
N THR A 5 2.21 8.67 7.20
CA THR A 5 1.33 9.16 8.27
C THR A 5 2.14 9.64 9.48
N LYS A 6 3.23 8.94 9.81
CA LYS A 6 4.14 9.30 10.90
C LYS A 6 4.83 10.64 10.62
N ALA A 7 5.45 10.81 9.45
CA ALA A 7 6.14 12.06 9.11
C ALA A 7 5.20 13.28 9.09
N LEU A 8 3.96 13.07 8.61
CA LEU A 8 2.94 14.12 8.66
C LEU A 8 2.57 14.51 10.10
N ALA A 9 2.34 13.52 10.97
CA ALA A 9 2.01 13.78 12.37
C ALA A 9 3.14 14.51 13.11
N GLU A 10 4.39 14.06 12.92
CA GLU A 10 5.59 14.71 13.49
C GLU A 10 5.75 16.15 12.97
N GLY A 11 5.56 16.39 11.67
CA GLY A 11 5.62 17.72 11.09
C GLY A 11 4.53 18.65 11.62
N LEU A 12 3.30 18.18 11.76
CA LEU A 12 2.21 18.94 12.37
C LEU A 12 2.50 19.29 13.83
N SER A 13 2.99 18.31 14.61
CA SER A 13 3.35 18.53 16.02
C SER A 13 4.44 19.56 16.22
N GLN A 14 5.36 19.71 15.25
CA GLN A 14 6.41 20.74 15.29
C GLN A 14 5.93 22.12 14.87
N GLN A 15 4.92 22.22 14.02
CA GLN A 15 4.47 23.48 13.44
C GLN A 15 3.26 24.08 14.14
N MET A 16 2.44 23.25 14.79
CA MET A 16 1.21 23.72 15.45
C MET A 16 1.50 24.44 16.77
N GLN A 17 0.76 25.52 17.00
CA GLN A 17 0.74 26.24 18.27
C GLN A 17 -0.17 25.54 19.29
N PRO A 18 0.10 25.59 20.60
CA PRO A 18 -0.71 24.91 21.63
C PRO A 18 -2.20 25.31 21.68
N THR A 19 -2.55 26.47 21.10
CA THR A 19 -3.92 26.99 21.05
C THR A 19 -4.68 26.59 19.77
N GLN A 20 -3.99 25.98 18.81
CA GLN A 20 -4.58 25.57 17.54
C GLN A 20 -5.27 24.22 17.70
N LYS A 21 -6.38 24.05 16.98
CA LYS A 21 -7.15 22.81 16.93
C LYS A 21 -7.02 22.17 15.56
N LEU A 22 -6.84 20.85 15.53
CA LEU A 22 -6.73 20.08 14.30
C LEU A 22 -8.01 19.29 14.07
N LEU A 23 -8.63 19.47 12.91
CA LEU A 23 -9.66 18.55 12.41
C LEU A 23 -9.01 17.52 11.47
N LEU A 24 -9.02 16.27 11.87
CA LEU A 24 -8.52 15.15 11.08
C LEU A 24 -9.67 14.43 10.37
N ALA A 25 -9.97 14.84 9.13
CA ALA A 25 -10.97 14.22 8.29
C ALA A 25 -10.36 13.02 7.55
N ARG A 26 -10.81 11.79 7.84
CA ARG A 26 -10.18 10.58 7.30
C ARG A 26 -11.13 9.40 7.12
N ALA A 27 -10.63 8.30 6.55
CA ALA A 27 -11.37 7.05 6.47
C ALA A 27 -11.63 6.44 7.86
N VAL A 28 -12.75 5.73 8.02
CA VAL A 28 -13.13 5.00 9.24
C VAL A 28 -11.98 4.08 9.69
N LYS A 29 -11.43 3.29 8.77
CA LYS A 29 -10.34 2.33 9.02
C LYS A 29 -8.93 2.93 8.85
N GLY A 30 -8.76 4.22 9.08
CA GLY A 30 -7.44 4.85 9.02
C GLY A 30 -6.54 4.40 10.18
N SER A 31 -5.20 4.44 9.99
CA SER A 31 -4.22 4.11 11.04
C SER A 31 -4.40 4.99 12.27
N SER A 32 -4.38 4.40 13.47
CA SER A 32 -4.40 5.13 14.75
C SER A 32 -3.09 5.86 15.05
N GLN A 33 -2.00 5.48 14.39
CA GLN A 33 -0.65 6.02 14.65
C GLN A 33 -0.59 7.55 14.63
N MET A 34 -1.31 8.19 13.70
CA MET A 34 -1.34 9.65 13.62
C MET A 34 -1.99 10.27 14.85
N LEU A 35 -3.12 9.73 15.32
CA LEU A 35 -3.80 10.20 16.52
C LEU A 35 -2.90 10.07 17.74
N THR A 36 -2.29 8.89 17.93
CA THR A 36 -1.37 8.66 19.04
C THR A 36 -0.23 9.68 19.07
N ILE A 37 0.44 9.92 17.95
CA ILE A 37 1.55 10.89 17.89
C ILE A 37 1.07 12.32 18.21
N LEU A 38 -0.08 12.73 17.69
CA LEU A 38 -0.61 14.08 17.92
C LEU A 38 -1.05 14.26 19.38
N GLU A 39 -1.71 13.26 19.98
CA GLU A 39 -2.12 13.25 21.38
C GLU A 39 -0.92 13.26 22.34
N GLU A 40 0.13 12.47 22.07
CA GLU A 40 1.39 12.45 22.82
C GLU A 40 2.11 13.83 22.79
N ASN A 41 1.90 14.61 21.73
CA ASN A 41 2.42 15.97 21.60
C ASN A 41 1.43 17.06 22.05
N ASN A 42 0.36 16.69 22.75
CA ASN A 42 -0.65 17.60 23.30
C ASN A 42 -1.36 18.47 22.25
N ILE A 43 -1.55 17.96 21.03
CA ILE A 43 -2.33 18.62 19.99
C ILE A 43 -3.82 18.30 20.21
N ASP A 44 -4.66 19.35 20.25
CA ASP A 44 -6.13 19.22 20.34
C ASP A 44 -6.68 18.72 18.99
N VAL A 45 -6.97 17.40 18.90
CA VAL A 45 -7.38 16.74 17.66
C VAL A 45 -8.85 16.33 17.71
N THR A 46 -9.63 16.81 16.76
CA THR A 46 -10.95 16.26 16.46
C THR A 46 -10.85 15.25 15.30
N ASN A 47 -11.02 13.97 15.60
CA ASN A 47 -11.03 12.91 14.60
C ASN A 47 -12.41 12.75 13.98
N LEU A 48 -12.56 13.04 12.68
CA LEU A 48 -13.80 12.93 11.94
C LEU A 48 -13.69 11.86 10.85
N ALA A 49 -14.37 10.74 11.05
CA ALA A 49 -14.52 9.70 10.03
C ALA A 49 -15.56 10.11 8.99
N ILE A 50 -15.15 10.41 7.76
CA ILE A 50 -16.03 10.96 6.71
C ILE A 50 -16.28 10.00 5.54
N TYR A 51 -15.51 8.91 5.43
CA TYR A 51 -15.71 7.88 4.41
C TYR A 51 -15.18 6.51 4.87
N ASP A 52 -15.61 5.45 4.21
CA ASP A 52 -15.02 4.11 4.34
C ASP A 52 -14.53 3.60 2.99
N VAL A 53 -13.53 2.73 3.01
CA VAL A 53 -12.99 2.08 1.81
C VAL A 53 -13.48 0.65 1.80
N ILE A 54 -14.30 0.31 0.81
CA ILE A 54 -14.91 -1.01 0.66
C ILE A 54 -14.35 -1.67 -0.59
N GLY A 55 -13.78 -2.87 -0.43
CA GLY A 55 -13.34 -3.69 -1.56
C GLY A 55 -14.54 -4.11 -2.41
N LYS A 56 -14.48 -3.84 -3.72
CA LYS A 56 -15.51 -4.27 -4.67
C LYS A 56 -15.18 -5.67 -5.19
N LYS A 57 -16.15 -6.57 -5.20
CA LYS A 57 -16.00 -7.85 -5.91
C LYS A 57 -15.84 -7.60 -7.41
N THR A 58 -14.95 -8.35 -8.03
CA THR A 58 -14.79 -8.38 -9.49
C THR A 58 -14.97 -9.81 -9.99
N GLU A 59 -15.52 -9.96 -11.17
CA GLU A 59 -15.64 -11.25 -11.85
C GLU A 59 -14.52 -11.45 -12.88
N ASN A 60 -13.65 -10.45 -13.03
CA ASN A 60 -12.64 -10.41 -14.07
C ASN A 60 -11.30 -11.09 -13.69
N TRP A 61 -11.34 -12.08 -12.80
CA TRP A 61 -10.14 -12.83 -12.36
C TRP A 61 -9.38 -13.53 -13.48
N LYS A 62 -10.05 -13.84 -14.59
CA LYS A 62 -9.43 -14.45 -15.78
C LYS A 62 -8.30 -13.60 -16.37
N TYR A 63 -8.34 -12.27 -16.19
CA TYR A 63 -7.26 -11.40 -16.67
C TYR A 63 -5.96 -11.54 -15.91
N LEU A 64 -5.96 -12.13 -14.69
CA LEU A 64 -4.74 -12.34 -13.92
C LEU A 64 -3.81 -13.37 -14.57
N GLU A 65 -4.33 -14.25 -15.42
CA GLU A 65 -3.56 -15.31 -16.08
C GLU A 65 -2.74 -14.80 -17.27
N ASP A 66 -3.12 -13.65 -17.83
CA ASP A 66 -2.51 -13.05 -19.02
C ASP A 66 -1.64 -11.82 -18.67
N MET A 67 -1.38 -11.58 -17.37
CA MET A 67 -0.60 -10.40 -16.94
C MET A 67 0.84 -10.76 -16.67
N ASP A 68 1.75 -9.87 -17.05
CA ASP A 68 3.17 -9.94 -16.72
C ASP A 68 3.46 -9.34 -15.34
N VAL A 69 2.70 -8.32 -14.95
CA VAL A 69 2.84 -7.66 -13.64
C VAL A 69 1.49 -7.25 -13.06
N ILE A 70 1.40 -7.35 -11.73
CA ILE A 70 0.27 -6.83 -10.96
C ILE A 70 0.79 -5.74 -10.01
N THR A 71 0.23 -4.54 -10.09
CA THR A 71 0.67 -3.38 -9.32
C THR A 71 -0.29 -3.06 -8.18
N PHE A 72 0.24 -2.82 -7.00
CA PHE A 72 -0.53 -2.43 -5.81
C PHE A 72 -0.13 -1.04 -5.33
N PHE A 73 -1.08 -0.10 -5.36
CA PHE A 73 -0.88 1.30 -4.97
C PHE A 73 -1.28 1.61 -3.53
N SER A 74 -1.79 0.63 -2.78
CA SER A 74 -2.13 0.81 -1.37
C SER A 74 -2.25 -0.53 -0.64
N ALA A 75 -2.03 -0.50 0.69
CA ALA A 75 -2.26 -1.66 1.55
C ALA A 75 -3.74 -2.10 1.56
N SER A 76 -4.68 -1.14 1.47
CA SER A 76 -6.10 -1.46 1.36
C SER A 76 -6.46 -2.13 0.03
N GLY A 77 -5.78 -1.75 -1.07
CA GLY A 77 -5.91 -2.43 -2.37
C GLY A 77 -5.41 -3.87 -2.32
N ALA A 78 -4.27 -4.10 -1.65
CA ALA A 78 -3.74 -5.44 -1.42
C ALA A 78 -4.70 -6.31 -0.58
N GLU A 79 -5.25 -5.75 0.50
CA GLU A 79 -6.25 -6.44 1.32
C GLU A 79 -7.54 -6.75 0.54
N ALA A 80 -8.04 -5.80 -0.25
CA ALA A 80 -9.21 -6.00 -1.09
C ALA A 80 -8.98 -7.10 -2.15
N PHE A 81 -7.80 -7.15 -2.75
CA PHE A 81 -7.41 -8.20 -3.68
C PHE A 81 -7.44 -9.59 -3.02
N VAL A 82 -6.81 -9.74 -1.86
CA VAL A 82 -6.77 -10.99 -1.10
C VAL A 82 -8.16 -11.44 -0.67
N ASN A 83 -8.99 -10.51 -0.19
CA ASN A 83 -10.36 -10.82 0.22
C ASN A 83 -11.25 -11.22 -0.96
N ALA A 84 -11.00 -10.67 -2.13
CA ALA A 84 -11.75 -10.97 -3.33
C ALA A 84 -11.33 -12.30 -3.98
N LEU A 85 -10.03 -12.64 -3.92
CA LEU A 85 -9.50 -13.92 -4.39
C LEU A 85 -9.87 -15.07 -3.44
N GLY A 86 -10.01 -14.77 -2.13
CA GLY A 86 -10.17 -15.74 -1.04
C GLY A 86 -8.82 -16.09 -0.42
N LYS A 87 -8.71 -15.89 0.89
CA LYS A 87 -7.45 -16.10 1.64
C LYS A 87 -6.91 -17.52 1.50
N GLU A 88 -7.80 -18.49 1.43
CA GLU A 88 -7.51 -19.90 1.26
C GLU A 88 -6.86 -20.24 -0.09
N HIS A 89 -7.04 -19.39 -1.10
CA HIS A 89 -6.52 -19.60 -2.47
C HIS A 89 -5.18 -18.88 -2.71
N ILE A 90 -4.73 -18.03 -1.80
CA ILE A 90 -3.54 -17.21 -2.00
C ILE A 90 -2.27 -18.05 -2.20
N ALA A 91 -2.07 -19.10 -1.42
CA ALA A 91 -0.87 -19.93 -1.53
C ALA A 91 -0.77 -20.64 -2.90
N ASP A 92 -1.90 -21.16 -3.39
CA ASP A 92 -1.96 -21.80 -4.70
C ASP A 92 -1.77 -20.79 -5.83
N TRP A 93 -2.41 -19.63 -5.72
CA TRP A 93 -2.26 -18.54 -6.67
C TRP A 93 -0.82 -18.01 -6.71
N GLU A 94 -0.18 -17.81 -5.55
CA GLU A 94 1.21 -17.34 -5.44
C GLU A 94 2.18 -18.36 -6.11
N ASN A 95 1.97 -19.65 -5.91
CA ASN A 95 2.75 -20.69 -6.57
C ASN A 95 2.53 -20.70 -8.09
N LYS A 96 1.29 -20.50 -8.55
CA LYS A 96 0.93 -20.46 -9.97
C LYS A 96 1.57 -19.24 -10.65
N ARG A 97 1.41 -18.01 -10.07
CA ARG A 97 1.97 -16.80 -10.65
C ARG A 97 3.48 -16.84 -10.78
N LYS A 98 4.19 -17.42 -9.77
CA LYS A 98 5.65 -17.58 -9.83
C LYS A 98 6.09 -18.48 -10.96
N LYS A 99 5.37 -19.58 -11.22
CA LYS A 99 5.63 -20.46 -12.37
C LYS A 99 5.40 -19.75 -13.70
N GLN A 100 4.43 -18.84 -13.75
CA GLN A 100 4.11 -18.02 -14.92
C GLN A 100 4.99 -16.77 -15.04
N LYS A 101 5.92 -16.56 -14.08
CA LYS A 101 6.77 -15.37 -13.99
C LYS A 101 6.00 -14.03 -13.86
N VAL A 102 4.75 -14.05 -13.38
CA VAL A 102 3.98 -12.83 -13.10
C VAL A 102 4.55 -12.13 -11.88
N ARG A 103 4.95 -10.88 -12.01
CA ARG A 103 5.57 -10.09 -10.95
C ARG A 103 4.58 -9.31 -10.13
N ILE A 104 4.92 -9.04 -8.89
CA ILE A 104 4.17 -8.14 -8.00
C ILE A 104 4.99 -6.87 -7.77
N ALA A 105 4.36 -5.74 -8.04
CA ALA A 105 4.93 -4.44 -7.72
C ALA A 105 4.10 -3.74 -6.65
N ALA A 106 4.75 -3.19 -5.63
CA ALA A 106 4.12 -2.41 -4.57
C ALA A 106 4.66 -0.99 -4.57
N ILE A 107 3.78 0.01 -4.43
CA ILE A 107 4.15 1.44 -4.43
C ILE A 107 5.10 1.82 -3.28
N GLY A 108 5.19 1.01 -2.23
CA GLY A 108 6.06 1.28 -1.09
C GLY A 108 5.94 0.24 0.02
N HIS A 109 6.78 0.39 1.04
CA HIS A 109 6.95 -0.59 2.12
C HIS A 109 5.66 -0.97 2.86
N VAL A 110 4.73 -0.04 3.07
CA VAL A 110 3.47 -0.33 3.77
C VAL A 110 2.62 -1.31 2.97
N THR A 111 2.57 -1.12 1.65
CA THR A 111 1.85 -2.01 0.72
C THR A 111 2.56 -3.37 0.60
N ALA A 112 3.88 -3.37 0.44
CA ALA A 112 4.69 -4.60 0.37
C ALA A 112 4.57 -5.43 1.65
N LYS A 113 4.64 -4.79 2.82
CA LYS A 113 4.42 -5.45 4.11
C LYS A 113 3.04 -6.09 4.20
N LYS A 114 1.99 -5.38 3.74
CA LYS A 114 0.63 -5.91 3.74
C LYS A 114 0.50 -7.14 2.83
N LEU A 115 1.11 -7.14 1.65
CA LEU A 115 1.17 -8.29 0.75
C LEU A 115 1.88 -9.48 1.42
N LEU A 116 3.01 -9.22 2.06
CA LEU A 116 3.79 -10.25 2.76
C LEU A 116 3.03 -10.90 3.91
N GLU A 117 2.18 -10.15 4.64
CA GLU A 117 1.29 -10.69 5.69
C GLU A 117 0.35 -11.78 5.15
N TYR A 118 0.07 -11.77 3.85
CA TYR A 118 -0.73 -12.77 3.15
C TYR A 118 0.12 -13.80 2.38
N GLY A 119 1.44 -13.77 2.51
CA GLY A 119 2.36 -14.67 1.84
C GLY A 119 2.67 -14.29 0.38
N ILE A 120 2.28 -13.09 -0.07
CA ILE A 120 2.56 -12.58 -1.41
C ILE A 120 3.88 -11.81 -1.38
N GLN A 121 4.85 -12.27 -2.16
CA GLN A 121 6.14 -11.61 -2.30
C GLN A 121 6.06 -10.46 -3.31
N THR A 122 6.75 -9.36 -3.01
CA THR A 122 6.91 -8.20 -3.90
C THR A 122 8.28 -8.26 -4.56
N GLU A 123 8.32 -8.23 -5.88
CA GLU A 123 9.55 -8.24 -6.67
C GLU A 123 10.01 -6.82 -7.04
N CYS A 124 9.07 -5.90 -7.28
CA CYS A 124 9.36 -4.55 -7.72
C CYS A 124 8.82 -3.53 -6.72
N MET A 125 9.67 -2.59 -6.29
CA MET A 125 9.26 -1.51 -5.41
C MET A 125 10.11 -0.25 -5.67
N PRO A 126 9.48 0.92 -5.87
CA PRO A 126 10.22 2.15 -6.11
C PRO A 126 10.92 2.68 -4.86
N MET A 127 11.97 3.48 -5.06
CA MET A 127 12.65 4.19 -3.97
C MET A 127 11.78 5.29 -3.35
N LEU A 128 10.95 5.97 -4.16
CA LEU A 128 9.97 6.95 -3.73
C LEU A 128 8.57 6.50 -4.12
N CYS A 129 7.59 6.75 -3.21
CA CYS A 129 6.21 6.28 -3.36
C CYS A 129 5.41 7.18 -4.32
N ASP A 130 5.78 7.24 -5.59
CA ASP A 130 5.07 7.94 -6.65
C ASP A 130 5.04 7.15 -7.97
N LEU A 131 4.25 7.63 -8.93
CA LEU A 131 4.01 6.92 -10.20
C LEU A 131 5.24 6.89 -11.11
N SER A 132 6.04 7.96 -11.12
CA SER A 132 7.23 8.05 -11.99
C SER A 132 8.27 7.04 -11.56
N HIS A 133 8.59 7.00 -10.25
CA HIS A 133 9.53 6.03 -9.71
C HIS A 133 9.00 4.58 -9.75
N MET A 134 7.66 4.39 -9.72
CA MET A 134 7.08 3.07 -9.96
C MET A 134 7.33 2.58 -11.37
N ALA A 135 7.20 3.47 -12.38
CA ALA A 135 7.50 3.12 -13.77
C ALA A 135 8.99 2.75 -13.93
N GLU A 136 9.90 3.55 -13.38
CA GLU A 136 11.34 3.27 -13.38
C GLU A 136 11.67 1.93 -12.71
N ALA A 137 11.07 1.64 -11.54
CA ALA A 137 11.27 0.38 -10.83
C ALA A 137 10.77 -0.83 -11.65
N LEU A 138 9.66 -0.68 -12.38
CA LEU A 138 9.17 -1.72 -13.28
C LEU A 138 10.13 -1.95 -14.45
N GLU A 139 10.61 -0.88 -15.10
CA GLU A 139 11.61 -1.00 -16.18
C GLU A 139 12.88 -1.69 -15.71
N GLU A 140 13.38 -1.36 -14.52
CA GLU A 140 14.55 -1.99 -13.94
C GLU A 140 14.32 -3.48 -13.63
N CYS A 141 13.19 -3.83 -13.04
CA CYS A 141 12.80 -5.23 -12.79
C CYS A 141 12.83 -6.08 -14.07
N TYR A 142 12.42 -5.52 -15.21
CA TYR A 142 12.41 -6.25 -16.48
C TYR A 142 13.75 -6.21 -17.23
N ARG A 143 14.58 -5.19 -17.01
CA ARG A 143 15.89 -5.07 -17.65
C ARG A 143 16.89 -6.09 -17.14
N ILE A 144 16.85 -6.42 -15.85
CA ILE A 144 17.77 -7.36 -15.21
C ILE A 144 17.63 -8.77 -15.80
N GLU A 145 16.42 -9.24 -16.10
CA GLU A 145 16.23 -10.58 -16.69
C GLU A 145 16.74 -10.69 -18.14
N ASN A 146 16.66 -9.62 -18.91
CA ASN A 146 17.12 -9.64 -20.30
C ASN A 146 18.65 -9.63 -20.45
N GLN A 147 19.38 -9.52 -19.34
CA GLN A 147 20.86 -9.60 -19.31
C GLN A 147 21.37 -10.98 -18.88
N ASP A 148 20.50 -11.82 -18.32
CA ASP A 148 20.84 -13.18 -17.85
C ASP A 148 20.45 -14.28 -18.85
N GLU A 149 19.89 -13.94 -20.02
CA GLU A 149 19.66 -14.83 -21.17
C GLU A 149 20.76 -14.65 -22.26
#